data_eadc6a5ef5b4d0cc76fd1471f8dff323
#
_entry.id   eadc6a5ef5b4d0cc76fd1471f8dff323
#
_cell.length_a   1.000
_cell.length_b   1.000
_cell.length_c   1.000
_cell.angle_alpha   90.00
_cell.angle_beta   90.00
_cell.angle_gamma   90.00
#
_symmetry.space_group_name_H-M   'P 1'
#
loop_
_entity.id
_entity.type
_entity.pdbx_description
1 polymer ?
#
loop_
_entity_poly.entity_id
_entity_poly.type
_entity_poly.pdbx_seq_one_letter_code
_entity_poly.pdbx_strand_id
1 'polypeptide(L)'
;MKFFAIVFFKFFLISSFLFCKDLPLHLLKLPEGFTINIYAKDVPNARSMALSDRGTLFIGTRRGGKVYAVRDENGDKTGENFYTIAKGLNMPNGVAVVGGNLYVAEVNRILLYENIEKNLDNPPTPQVIFNDYPRDSHHGWKFIRFGPDGRLYIPVGA
;
A
#
# COMPACT_ATOMS: atom_id res chain seq x y z
N MET A 1 2.32 64.12 -25.04
CA MET A 1 2.46 63.40 -23.75
C MET A 1 1.41 62.31 -23.71
N LYS A 2 1.80 61.04 -23.86
CA LYS A 2 0.88 59.90 -23.78
C LYS A 2 1.14 59.17 -22.43
N PHE A 3 0.14 59.22 -21.55
CA PHE A 3 0.18 58.49 -20.27
C PHE A 3 -0.13 57.00 -20.52
N PHE A 4 0.81 56.14 -20.17
CA PHE A 4 0.61 54.71 -20.11
C PHE A 4 0.16 54.32 -18.68
N ALA A 5 -1.07 53.88 -18.54
CA ALA A 5 -1.57 53.35 -17.29
C ALA A 5 -1.17 51.87 -17.19
N ILE A 6 -0.31 51.51 -16.22
CA ILE A 6 0.05 50.15 -15.92
C ILE A 6 -0.99 49.60 -14.91
N VAL A 7 -1.82 48.67 -15.38
CA VAL A 7 -2.79 47.96 -14.54
C VAL A 7 -2.05 46.75 -13.93
N PHE A 8 -1.79 46.80 -12.63
CA PHE A 8 -1.29 45.66 -11.87
C PHE A 8 -2.43 44.67 -11.57
N PHE A 9 -2.47 43.55 -12.27
CA PHE A 9 -3.36 42.44 -11.98
C PHE A 9 -2.78 41.59 -10.81
N LYS A 10 -3.27 41.81 -9.59
CA LYS A 10 -2.93 40.95 -8.45
C LYS A 10 -3.57 39.58 -8.63
N PHE A 11 -2.76 38.60 -9.03
CA PHE A 11 -3.15 37.19 -9.06
C PHE A 11 -3.24 36.68 -7.64
N PHE A 12 -4.46 36.53 -7.12
CA PHE A 12 -4.71 35.93 -5.80
C PHE A 12 -4.67 34.41 -5.96
N LEU A 13 -3.53 33.78 -5.63
CA LEU A 13 -3.40 32.33 -5.54
C LEU A 13 -4.23 31.85 -4.35
N ILE A 14 -5.46 31.38 -4.61
CA ILE A 14 -6.26 30.65 -3.65
C ILE A 14 -5.64 29.26 -3.55
N SER A 15 -4.78 29.06 -2.55
CA SER A 15 -4.30 27.76 -2.14
C SER A 15 -5.48 26.98 -1.55
N SER A 16 -6.07 26.09 -2.34
CA SER A 16 -7.08 25.16 -1.87
C SER A 16 -6.39 24.17 -0.93
N PHE A 17 -6.47 24.41 0.36
CA PHE A 17 -6.17 23.39 1.36
C PHE A 17 -7.21 22.29 1.21
N LEU A 18 -6.80 21.17 0.60
CA LEU A 18 -7.53 19.91 0.65
C LEU A 18 -7.47 19.42 2.11
N PHE A 19 -8.46 19.82 2.90
CA PHE A 19 -8.71 19.20 4.19
C PHE A 19 -9.01 17.72 3.92
N CYS A 20 -8.16 16.83 4.36
CA CYS A 20 -8.48 15.42 4.46
C CYS A 20 -9.69 15.30 5.39
N LYS A 21 -10.87 15.06 4.80
CA LYS A 21 -12.12 14.94 5.57
C LYS A 21 -12.00 13.69 6.43
N ASP A 22 -12.11 13.85 7.73
CA ASP A 22 -12.10 12.71 8.65
C ASP A 22 -13.15 11.67 8.23
N LEU A 23 -12.76 10.39 8.29
CA LEU A 23 -13.65 9.30 7.94
C LEU A 23 -14.81 9.27 8.96
N PRO A 24 -16.06 9.18 8.50
CA PRO A 24 -17.24 9.23 9.39
C PRO A 24 -17.47 7.88 10.10
N LEU A 25 -16.50 7.44 10.90
CA LEU A 25 -16.54 6.15 11.61
C LEU A 25 -17.76 6.03 12.53
N HIS A 26 -18.26 7.14 13.05
CA HIS A 26 -19.44 7.20 13.92
C HIS A 26 -20.74 6.77 13.22
N LEU A 27 -20.77 6.72 11.88
CA LEU A 27 -21.92 6.23 11.12
C LEU A 27 -21.94 4.70 10.97
N LEU A 28 -20.85 4.02 11.33
CA LEU A 28 -20.76 2.58 11.22
C LEU A 28 -21.37 1.91 12.45
N LYS A 29 -22.27 0.96 12.20
CA LYS A 29 -22.87 0.13 13.26
C LYS A 29 -22.01 -1.11 13.44
N LEU A 30 -21.50 -1.30 14.63
CA LEU A 30 -20.67 -2.45 14.98
C LEU A 30 -21.45 -3.41 15.87
N PRO A 31 -21.18 -4.73 15.79
CA PRO A 31 -21.65 -5.69 16.78
C PRO A 31 -21.12 -5.36 18.18
N GLU A 32 -21.80 -5.84 19.20
CA GLU A 32 -21.35 -5.69 20.58
C GLU A 32 -19.93 -6.29 20.78
N GLY A 33 -19.08 -5.58 21.51
CA GLY A 33 -17.69 -5.97 21.76
C GLY A 33 -16.70 -5.60 20.66
N PHE A 34 -17.16 -5.03 19.53
CA PHE A 34 -16.25 -4.58 18.45
C PHE A 34 -16.01 -3.06 18.52
N THR A 35 -14.78 -2.68 18.19
CA THR A 35 -14.38 -1.27 18.02
C THR A 35 -13.78 -1.08 16.64
N ILE A 36 -13.83 0.14 16.10
CA ILE A 36 -13.21 0.51 14.85
C ILE A 36 -12.32 1.73 15.03
N ASN A 37 -11.09 1.63 14.54
CA ASN A 37 -10.11 2.72 14.54
C ASN A 37 -9.46 2.86 13.17
N ILE A 38 -8.88 4.03 12.89
CA ILE A 38 -8.02 4.23 11.74
C ILE A 38 -6.61 3.79 12.16
N TYR A 39 -6.13 2.70 11.59
CA TYR A 39 -4.78 2.20 11.84
C TYR A 39 -3.71 3.08 11.16
N ALA A 40 -3.94 3.52 9.91
CA ALA A 40 -3.01 4.32 9.13
C ALA A 40 -3.76 5.24 8.16
N LYS A 41 -3.33 6.51 8.03
CA LYS A 41 -3.99 7.51 7.16
C LYS A 41 -3.31 7.69 5.81
N ASP A 42 -1.98 7.71 5.77
CA ASP A 42 -1.21 8.14 4.59
C ASP A 42 -0.76 6.98 3.70
N VAL A 43 -1.70 6.07 3.38
CA VAL A 43 -1.46 4.90 2.52
C VAL A 43 -2.36 4.95 1.28
N PRO A 44 -2.06 5.81 0.30
CA PRO A 44 -2.92 6.00 -0.86
C PRO A 44 -3.00 4.73 -1.72
N ASN A 45 -4.23 4.42 -2.18
CA ASN A 45 -4.54 3.23 -2.96
C ASN A 45 -4.32 1.89 -2.22
N ALA A 46 -4.29 1.89 -0.88
CA ALA A 46 -4.22 0.67 -0.06
C ALA A 46 -5.32 -0.32 -0.47
N ARG A 47 -4.96 -1.61 -0.59
CA ARG A 47 -5.90 -2.63 -1.03
C ARG A 47 -5.74 -3.98 -0.30
N SER A 48 -4.81 -4.83 -0.72
CA SER A 48 -4.55 -6.09 -0.02
C SER A 48 -3.50 -5.89 1.07
N MET A 49 -3.63 -6.63 2.15
CA MET A 49 -2.80 -6.49 3.33
C MET A 49 -2.33 -7.84 3.85
N ALA A 50 -1.13 -7.86 4.41
CA ALA A 50 -0.56 -9.00 5.13
C ALA A 50 0.14 -8.51 6.40
N LEU A 51 -0.29 -9.01 7.55
CA LEU A 51 0.34 -8.74 8.83
C LEU A 51 1.41 -9.80 9.09
N SER A 52 2.61 -9.37 9.43
CA SER A 52 3.69 -10.26 9.81
C SER A 52 3.63 -10.64 11.29
N ASP A 53 4.38 -11.68 11.65
CA ASP A 53 4.53 -12.12 13.05
C ASP A 53 5.21 -11.06 13.94
N ARG A 54 5.85 -10.07 13.34
CA ARG A 54 6.51 -8.96 14.02
C ARG A 54 5.66 -7.68 14.11
N GLY A 55 4.40 -7.74 13.70
CA GLY A 55 3.47 -6.62 13.76
C GLY A 55 3.62 -5.60 12.61
N THR A 56 4.40 -5.89 11.58
CA THR A 56 4.48 -5.04 10.38
C THR A 56 3.33 -5.37 9.44
N LEU A 57 2.51 -4.37 9.10
CA LEU A 57 1.44 -4.49 8.12
C LEU A 57 1.97 -4.12 6.73
N PHE A 58 2.14 -5.12 5.86
CA PHE A 58 2.47 -4.90 4.45
C PHE A 58 1.21 -4.65 3.63
N ILE A 59 1.27 -3.67 2.73
CA ILE A 59 0.09 -3.18 2.01
C ILE A 59 0.40 -3.09 0.52
N GLY A 60 -0.30 -3.90 -0.27
CA GLY A 60 -0.28 -3.83 -1.71
C GLY A 60 -1.22 -2.77 -2.26
N THR A 61 -0.92 -2.29 -3.46
CA THR A 61 -1.79 -1.37 -4.20
C THR A 61 -2.09 -1.94 -5.58
N ARG A 62 -3.19 -1.50 -6.19
CA ARG A 62 -3.49 -1.90 -7.58
C ARG A 62 -2.85 -0.91 -8.56
N ARG A 63 -3.51 0.22 -8.79
CA ARG A 63 -3.05 1.25 -9.75
C ARG A 63 -1.96 2.17 -9.17
N GLY A 64 -1.78 2.16 -7.87
CA GLY A 64 -0.75 2.97 -7.21
C GLY A 64 0.68 2.53 -7.51
N GLY A 65 0.88 1.28 -7.97
CA GLY A 65 2.19 0.74 -8.34
C GLY A 65 3.20 0.70 -7.20
N LYS A 66 2.72 0.71 -5.95
CA LYS A 66 3.56 0.75 -4.75
C LYS A 66 3.19 -0.36 -3.78
N VAL A 67 4.17 -0.72 -2.97
CA VAL A 67 3.98 -1.54 -1.78
C VAL A 67 4.46 -0.73 -0.58
N TYR A 68 3.65 -0.71 0.47
CA TYR A 68 3.97 -0.03 1.71
C TYR A 68 4.13 -1.02 2.85
N ALA A 69 4.79 -0.58 3.91
CA ALA A 69 4.75 -1.22 5.22
C ALA A 69 4.40 -0.18 6.27
N VAL A 70 3.63 -0.58 7.26
CA VAL A 70 3.27 0.25 8.41
C VAL A 70 3.53 -0.55 9.67
N ARG A 71 4.16 0.07 10.65
CA ARG A 71 4.46 -0.55 11.95
C ARG A 71 3.84 0.27 13.08
N ASP A 72 3.19 -0.44 13.97
CA ASP A 72 2.78 0.03 15.28
C ASP A 72 3.89 -0.41 16.27
N GLU A 73 4.65 0.53 16.81
CA GLU A 73 5.78 0.21 17.68
C GLU A 73 5.41 0.21 19.16
N ASN A 74 4.36 0.94 19.52
CA ASN A 74 3.94 1.09 20.92
C ASN A 74 2.81 0.14 21.30
N GLY A 75 2.18 -0.54 20.34
CA GLY A 75 1.10 -1.51 20.54
C GLY A 75 -0.28 -0.88 20.76
N ASP A 76 -0.47 0.42 20.46
CA ASP A 76 -1.73 1.14 20.65
C ASP A 76 -2.75 0.92 19.51
N LYS A 77 -2.39 0.11 18.52
CA LYS A 77 -3.17 -0.20 17.30
C LYS A 77 -3.30 0.97 16.33
N THR A 78 -2.30 1.86 16.36
CA THR A 78 -2.09 2.93 15.38
C THR A 78 -0.71 2.74 14.76
N GLY A 79 -0.59 2.85 13.46
CA GLY A 79 0.71 2.74 12.78
C GLY A 79 1.40 4.10 12.72
N GLU A 80 2.57 4.22 13.37
CA GLU A 80 3.36 5.45 13.39
C GLU A 80 4.38 5.49 12.28
N ASN A 81 5.03 4.36 11.99
CA ASN A 81 6.14 4.29 11.04
C ASN A 81 5.69 3.78 9.69
N PHE A 82 5.92 4.59 8.66
CA PHE A 82 5.51 4.34 7.28
C PHE A 82 6.72 4.15 6.39
N TYR A 83 6.75 3.04 5.66
CA TYR A 83 7.82 2.71 4.73
C TYR A 83 7.26 2.49 3.33
N THR A 84 7.99 2.97 2.32
CA THR A 84 7.71 2.60 0.93
C THR A 84 8.66 1.48 0.53
N ILE A 85 8.16 0.26 0.48
CA ILE A 85 8.95 -0.93 0.16
C ILE A 85 9.31 -0.98 -1.33
N ALA A 86 8.37 -0.62 -2.20
CA ALA A 86 8.59 -0.64 -3.64
C ALA A 86 7.76 0.40 -4.38
N LYS A 87 8.25 0.82 -5.55
CA LYS A 87 7.59 1.76 -6.48
C LYS A 87 7.72 1.26 -7.92
N GLY A 88 6.82 1.72 -8.81
CA GLY A 88 6.88 1.42 -10.24
C GLY A 88 6.53 -0.02 -10.59
N LEU A 89 5.82 -0.73 -9.71
CA LEU A 89 5.38 -2.10 -9.94
C LEU A 89 4.07 -2.14 -10.75
N ASN A 90 3.85 -3.24 -11.47
CA ASN A 90 2.65 -3.44 -12.25
C ASN A 90 1.53 -4.05 -11.41
N MET A 91 0.65 -3.20 -10.86
CA MET A 91 -0.49 -3.59 -10.02
C MET A 91 -0.12 -4.56 -8.89
N PRO A 92 0.80 -4.20 -7.98
CA PRO A 92 1.29 -5.07 -6.90
C PRO A 92 0.23 -5.24 -5.80
N ASN A 93 -0.90 -5.83 -6.15
CA ASN A 93 -2.03 -5.97 -5.22
C ASN A 93 -1.77 -7.05 -4.17
N GLY A 94 -1.32 -8.22 -4.61
CA GLY A 94 -1.12 -9.36 -3.72
C GLY A 94 0.16 -9.20 -2.91
N VAL A 95 0.03 -9.27 -1.58
CA VAL A 95 1.16 -9.31 -0.65
C VAL A 95 0.96 -10.46 0.32
N ALA A 96 2.04 -11.18 0.62
CA ALA A 96 2.08 -12.22 1.64
C ALA A 96 3.44 -12.18 2.35
N VAL A 97 3.46 -12.46 3.64
CA VAL A 97 4.67 -12.43 4.44
C VAL A 97 4.80 -13.73 5.23
N VAL A 98 5.99 -14.31 5.24
CA VAL A 98 6.33 -15.49 6.03
C VAL A 98 7.82 -15.51 6.33
N GLY A 99 8.18 -15.83 7.57
CA GLY A 99 9.58 -15.96 8.00
C GLY A 99 10.41 -14.67 7.79
N GLY A 100 9.78 -13.51 7.84
CA GLY A 100 10.43 -12.22 7.62
C GLY A 100 10.67 -11.86 6.15
N ASN A 101 10.17 -12.67 5.20
CA ASN A 101 10.25 -12.46 3.77
C ASN A 101 8.91 -11.98 3.21
N LEU A 102 8.92 -11.00 2.31
CA LEU A 102 7.73 -10.47 1.66
C LEU A 102 7.64 -10.96 0.23
N TYR A 103 6.50 -11.53 -0.12
CA TYR A 103 6.13 -11.92 -1.48
C TYR A 103 5.14 -10.91 -2.03
N VAL A 104 5.42 -10.42 -3.24
CA VAL A 104 4.58 -9.43 -3.93
C VAL A 104 4.18 -9.97 -5.29
N ALA A 105 2.88 -10.03 -5.54
CA ALA A 105 2.35 -10.43 -6.83
C ALA A 105 2.01 -9.21 -7.69
N GLU A 106 2.72 -9.07 -8.79
CA GLU A 106 2.34 -8.22 -9.93
C GLU A 106 1.40 -8.97 -10.88
N VAL A 107 1.00 -8.34 -11.96
CA VAL A 107 0.12 -8.98 -12.96
C VAL A 107 0.73 -10.27 -13.51
N ASN A 108 2.00 -10.25 -13.87
CA ASN A 108 2.64 -11.35 -14.60
C ASN A 108 3.81 -12.01 -13.86
N ARG A 109 4.16 -11.56 -12.66
CA ARG A 109 5.30 -12.12 -11.92
C ARG A 109 5.13 -12.05 -10.41
N ILE A 110 5.92 -12.85 -9.71
CA ILE A 110 6.03 -12.84 -8.25
C ILE A 110 7.44 -12.39 -7.87
N LEU A 111 7.49 -11.42 -6.97
CA LEU A 111 8.71 -10.86 -6.41
C LEU A 111 8.88 -11.35 -4.97
N LEU A 112 10.13 -11.62 -4.58
CA LEU A 112 10.53 -11.96 -3.22
C LEU A 112 11.49 -10.89 -2.69
N TYR A 113 11.14 -10.28 -1.58
CA TYR A 113 12.00 -9.41 -0.77
C TYR A 113 12.46 -10.19 0.45
N GLU A 114 13.68 -10.68 0.44
CA GLU A 114 14.25 -11.45 1.54
C GLU A 114 14.58 -10.56 2.74
N ASN A 115 14.35 -11.08 3.95
CA ASN A 115 14.64 -10.39 5.21
C ASN A 115 14.09 -8.95 5.29
N ILE A 116 12.94 -8.70 4.69
CA ILE A 116 12.34 -7.36 4.60
C ILE A 116 12.07 -6.75 5.97
N GLU A 117 11.71 -7.56 6.95
CA GLU A 117 11.45 -7.12 8.33
C GLU A 117 12.63 -6.43 9.02
N LYS A 118 13.85 -6.69 8.57
CA LYS A 118 15.07 -6.07 9.07
C LYS A 118 15.54 -4.89 8.21
N ASN A 119 14.87 -4.67 7.08
CA ASN A 119 15.33 -3.73 6.04
C ASN A 119 14.20 -2.83 5.53
N LEU A 120 13.27 -2.43 6.39
CA LEU A 120 12.12 -1.60 5.99
C LEU A 120 12.55 -0.22 5.47
N ASP A 121 13.59 0.38 6.07
CA ASP A 121 14.13 1.69 5.66
C ASP A 121 14.91 1.62 4.35
N ASN A 122 15.55 0.49 4.09
CA ASN A 122 16.35 0.25 2.89
C ASN A 122 16.03 -1.13 2.30
N PRO A 123 14.87 -1.28 1.64
CA PRO A 123 14.41 -2.55 1.11
C PRO A 123 15.39 -3.14 0.09
N PRO A 124 15.69 -4.44 0.17
CA PRO A 124 16.57 -5.10 -0.78
C PRO A 124 15.97 -5.12 -2.19
N THR A 125 16.81 -5.24 -3.20
CA THR A 125 16.35 -5.52 -4.57
C THR A 125 15.64 -6.87 -4.58
N PRO A 126 14.39 -6.96 -5.08
CA PRO A 126 13.65 -8.21 -5.06
C PRO A 126 14.18 -9.22 -6.07
N GLN A 127 14.07 -10.49 -5.73
CA GLN A 127 14.23 -11.58 -6.65
C GLN A 127 12.92 -11.83 -7.40
N VAL A 128 12.98 -12.06 -8.71
CA VAL A 128 11.85 -12.57 -9.50
C VAL A 128 11.81 -14.07 -9.36
N ILE A 129 10.89 -14.61 -8.57
CA ILE A 129 10.79 -16.07 -8.33
C ILE A 129 9.86 -16.78 -9.31
N PHE A 130 9.01 -16.02 -10.01
CA PHE A 130 8.17 -16.52 -11.10
C PHE A 130 7.77 -15.36 -12.03
N ASN A 131 7.71 -15.55 -13.36
CA ASN A 131 7.44 -14.48 -14.33
C ASN A 131 6.63 -14.93 -15.57
N ASP A 132 5.92 -16.04 -15.48
CA ASP A 132 5.22 -16.66 -16.63
C ASP A 132 3.68 -16.65 -16.48
N TYR A 133 3.11 -15.65 -15.76
CA TYR A 133 1.67 -15.41 -15.76
C TYR A 133 1.24 -14.58 -16.98
N PRO A 134 -0.04 -14.68 -17.40
CA PRO A 134 -0.62 -13.79 -18.39
C PRO A 134 -0.36 -12.31 -18.05
N ARG A 135 -0.18 -11.49 -19.09
CA ARG A 135 0.14 -10.07 -18.95
C ARG A 135 -1.07 -9.15 -18.99
N ASP A 136 -2.26 -9.72 -19.16
CA ASP A 136 -3.50 -8.98 -19.23
C ASP A 136 -3.80 -8.30 -17.90
N SER A 137 -3.99 -7.00 -17.93
CA SER A 137 -4.29 -6.21 -16.74
C SER A 137 -5.75 -6.35 -16.29
N HIS A 138 -6.64 -6.74 -17.20
CA HIS A 138 -8.04 -7.00 -16.89
C HIS A 138 -8.13 -8.31 -16.12
N HIS A 139 -8.63 -8.27 -14.89
CA HIS A 139 -8.61 -9.37 -13.91
C HIS A 139 -7.21 -9.92 -13.56
N GLY A 140 -6.13 -9.27 -14.02
CA GLY A 140 -4.74 -9.73 -13.85
C GLY A 140 -4.14 -9.54 -12.45
N TRP A 141 -4.71 -8.66 -11.61
CA TRP A 141 -4.19 -8.46 -10.25
C TRP A 141 -4.53 -9.64 -9.36
N LYS A 142 -3.60 -10.03 -8.51
CA LYS A 142 -3.68 -11.24 -7.71
C LYS A 142 -3.87 -10.91 -6.22
N PHE A 143 -4.53 -11.81 -5.50
CA PHE A 143 -4.49 -11.89 -4.03
C PHE A 143 -3.75 -13.18 -3.67
N ILE A 144 -2.66 -13.09 -2.96
CA ILE A 144 -1.81 -14.25 -2.64
C ILE A 144 -1.81 -14.53 -1.16
N ARG A 145 -1.67 -15.81 -0.78
CA ARG A 145 -1.62 -16.23 0.62
C ARG A 145 -0.90 -17.56 0.77
N PHE A 146 -0.19 -17.72 1.87
CA PHE A 146 0.33 -19.03 2.28
C PHE A 146 -0.78 -19.86 2.92
N GLY A 147 -0.88 -21.13 2.52
CA GLY A 147 -1.72 -22.13 3.15
C GLY A 147 -1.06 -22.76 4.38
N PRO A 148 -1.81 -23.56 5.14
CA PRO A 148 -1.28 -24.28 6.31
C PRO A 148 -0.23 -25.33 5.94
N ASP A 149 -0.15 -25.71 4.68
CA ASP A 149 0.84 -26.62 4.10
C ASP A 149 2.16 -25.90 3.70
N GLY A 150 2.28 -24.60 3.98
CA GLY A 150 3.43 -23.79 3.63
C GLY A 150 3.53 -23.41 2.15
N ARG A 151 2.53 -23.74 1.32
CA ARG A 151 2.51 -23.40 -0.09
C ARG A 151 1.91 -22.02 -0.31
N LEU A 152 2.46 -21.28 -1.30
CA LEU A 152 1.91 -20.00 -1.74
C LEU A 152 0.79 -20.24 -2.77
N TYR A 153 -0.42 -19.86 -2.43
CA TYR A 153 -1.59 -19.93 -3.30
C TYR A 153 -1.75 -18.63 -4.08
N ILE A 154 -1.83 -18.74 -5.41
CA ILE A 154 -1.85 -17.62 -6.32
C ILE A 154 -2.99 -17.82 -7.32
N PRO A 155 -4.15 -17.16 -7.15
CA PRO A 155 -5.23 -17.22 -8.11
C PRO A 155 -4.86 -16.45 -9.38
N VAL A 156 -5.19 -17.01 -10.53
CA VAL A 156 -5.06 -16.37 -11.83
C VAL A 156 -6.48 -16.14 -12.36
N GLY A 157 -6.82 -14.88 -12.62
CA GLY A 157 -8.10 -14.52 -13.22
C GLY A 157 -8.13 -14.88 -14.72
N ALA A 158 -9.32 -15.19 -15.22
CA ALA A 158 -9.60 -15.44 -16.63
C ALA A 158 -10.14 -14.18 -17.33
#